data_9abf8302cb74e845b0919e951ea9a968
#
_entry.id   9abf8302cb74e845b0919e951ea9a968
#
_cell.length_a   1.000
_cell.length_b   1.000
_cell.length_c   1.000
_cell.angle_alpha   90.00
_cell.angle_beta   90.00
_cell.angle_gamma   90.00
#
_symmetry.space_group_name_H-M   'P 1'
#
loop_
_entity.id
_entity.type
_entity.pdbx_description
1 polymer ?
#
loop_
_entity_poly.entity_id
_entity_poly.type
_entity_poly.pdbx_seq_one_letter_code
_entity_poly.pdbx_strand_id
1 'polypeptide(L)'
;DPQRRIALVKQYNELFNSTRPREYDGSHIKFVGMNPEITLREHQRNAIAHVLYGGNTLLAHEVGAGKTYEMAASAMEAKRLGLCQKSLFVVPNHLTEQWASEFLNLYPNAKLLVARRKDFETANRKKFCARIATGDYDAVIIGHSQFERIPLSFERQERIIQEQIYETLAAINELKVHAGEKFSIKQMEKTRKTLETKLEKLRSDERKDDVVTFEQLGVDRLFVDESHAFKNLFVTTKMRNVAGLSTSEAQKSSDMFGKCRYLDEITGGRGVVFATGTPVSNSMTELYTVMRYLQYSALQQKKLTHFDCWASTFGETTTAIELAPEGTGYRARTRFAKFFNLPELMATFKMVADVQTADMLKLPVPKANFHTEVIHPSELQKKAVAGLAERAERVRARVVDPSTDNMLRITNDGRKLALDMRLLSSLAPDDENSKVSVCARNVYRIWAESTAQRSTQLVFCDLSTPKADGSFNVYDDLRRKLLEIGIPENEIAYIHTANTEQKKKELFAKVRGGEVRILMGSTAKMGAGTNVQDRLIALHDLDCPWRPSDLQQRLGRIVRQGNQNPEVEIFRYVTEGTFDAYLYQLVESKQRFIAQIMTSKAPARAAEDVDETALS
;
A
#
# COMPACT_ATOMS: atom_id res chain seq x y z
N ASP A 1 5.76 -43.39 -12.82
CA ASP A 1 5.75 -43.57 -14.28
C ASP A 1 6.75 -42.60 -14.92
N PRO A 2 7.87 -43.11 -15.53
CA PRO A 2 8.89 -42.26 -16.15
C PRO A 2 8.35 -41.41 -17.31
N GLN A 3 7.44 -41.93 -18.11
CA GLN A 3 6.88 -41.20 -19.26
C GLN A 3 6.02 -40.03 -18.81
N ARG A 4 5.22 -40.24 -17.77
CA ARG A 4 4.43 -39.15 -17.15
C ARG A 4 5.35 -38.08 -16.56
N ARG A 5 6.45 -38.47 -15.92
CA ARG A 5 7.45 -37.51 -15.39
C ARG A 5 8.08 -36.66 -16.51
N ILE A 6 8.49 -37.31 -17.61
CA ILE A 6 9.08 -36.61 -18.77
C ILE A 6 8.06 -35.62 -19.37
N ALA A 7 6.81 -36.04 -19.55
CA ALA A 7 5.75 -35.20 -20.07
C ALA A 7 5.50 -33.98 -19.16
N LEU A 8 5.44 -34.18 -17.83
CA LEU A 8 5.25 -33.10 -16.86
C LEU A 8 6.45 -32.14 -16.81
N VAL A 9 7.68 -32.67 -16.86
CA VAL A 9 8.90 -31.81 -16.92
C VAL A 9 8.92 -31.01 -18.20
N LYS A 10 8.57 -31.60 -19.34
CA LYS A 10 8.47 -30.87 -20.61
C LYS A 10 7.43 -29.77 -20.53
N GLN A 11 6.23 -30.07 -20.08
CA GLN A 11 5.16 -29.09 -19.92
C GLN A 11 5.55 -27.97 -18.94
N TYR A 12 6.20 -28.32 -17.81
CA TYR A 12 6.68 -27.32 -16.85
C TYR A 12 7.72 -26.39 -17.48
N ASN A 13 8.69 -26.93 -18.21
CA ASN A 13 9.71 -26.14 -18.87
C ASN A 13 9.13 -25.24 -19.96
N GLU A 14 8.16 -25.71 -20.72
CA GLU A 14 7.46 -24.89 -21.73
C GLU A 14 6.67 -23.72 -21.09
N LEU A 15 6.00 -23.96 -19.96
CA LEU A 15 5.18 -22.94 -19.28
C LEU A 15 5.99 -21.91 -18.49
N PHE A 16 7.10 -22.33 -17.87
CA PHE A 16 7.79 -21.50 -16.89
C PHE A 16 9.25 -21.17 -17.23
N ASN A 17 9.97 -22.06 -17.90
CA ASN A 17 11.40 -21.88 -18.14
C ASN A 17 11.73 -21.37 -19.55
N SER A 18 10.76 -21.28 -20.44
CA SER A 18 10.95 -20.75 -21.80
C SER A 18 10.98 -19.23 -21.88
N THR A 19 10.57 -18.54 -20.81
CA THR A 19 10.42 -17.09 -20.80
C THR A 19 11.56 -16.44 -20.03
N ARG A 20 12.24 -15.48 -20.67
CA ARG A 20 13.19 -14.58 -20.00
C ARG A 20 12.63 -13.18 -19.90
N PRO A 21 12.72 -12.50 -18.75
CA PRO A 21 12.39 -11.09 -18.65
C PRO A 21 13.19 -10.28 -19.68
N ARG A 22 12.54 -9.33 -20.35
CA ARG A 22 13.20 -8.42 -21.27
C ARG A 22 13.88 -7.31 -20.47
N GLU A 23 15.05 -6.90 -20.92
CA GLU A 23 15.68 -5.67 -20.47
C GLU A 23 15.32 -4.56 -21.45
N TYR A 24 15.00 -3.39 -20.91
CA TYR A 24 14.59 -2.24 -21.71
C TYR A 24 15.63 -1.14 -21.57
N ASP A 25 16.13 -0.64 -22.71
CA ASP A 25 17.03 0.49 -22.79
C ASP A 25 16.30 1.70 -23.42
N GLY A 26 16.15 2.76 -22.63
CA GLY A 26 15.52 4.01 -23.04
C GLY A 26 16.51 5.07 -23.48
N SER A 27 17.80 4.74 -23.66
CA SER A 27 18.86 5.70 -24.02
C SER A 27 18.58 6.44 -25.34
N HIS A 28 17.97 5.76 -26.29
CA HIS A 28 17.63 6.26 -27.62
C HIS A 28 16.38 7.15 -27.67
N ILE A 29 15.57 7.20 -26.60
CA ILE A 29 14.31 7.96 -26.61
C ILE A 29 14.60 9.46 -26.50
N LYS A 30 14.00 10.22 -27.44
CA LYS A 30 14.02 11.68 -27.44
C LYS A 30 12.68 12.21 -26.97
N PHE A 31 12.67 12.91 -25.85
CA PHE A 31 11.47 13.45 -25.22
C PHE A 31 11.12 14.82 -25.83
N VAL A 32 10.28 14.81 -26.87
CA VAL A 32 9.93 16.03 -27.60
C VAL A 32 8.94 16.87 -26.78
N GLY A 33 9.21 18.16 -26.64
CA GLY A 33 8.38 19.11 -25.87
C GLY A 33 8.59 19.04 -24.34
N MET A 34 9.51 18.20 -23.87
CA MET A 34 9.92 18.17 -22.46
C MET A 34 10.75 19.42 -22.13
N ASN A 35 10.65 19.88 -20.89
CA ASN A 35 11.44 20.99 -20.37
C ASN A 35 12.95 20.68 -20.49
N PRO A 36 13.73 21.49 -21.22
CA PRO A 36 15.15 21.22 -21.46
C PRO A 36 16.03 21.33 -20.21
N GLU A 37 15.55 21.97 -19.15
CA GLU A 37 16.27 22.08 -17.88
C GLU A 37 16.19 20.78 -17.05
N ILE A 38 15.29 19.87 -17.41
CA ILE A 38 15.07 18.60 -16.71
C ILE A 38 15.73 17.46 -17.49
N THR A 39 16.60 16.72 -16.81
CA THR A 39 17.21 15.51 -17.36
C THR A 39 16.68 14.28 -16.66
N LEU A 40 16.07 13.37 -17.41
CA LEU A 40 15.63 12.08 -16.90
C LEU A 40 16.84 11.16 -16.67
N ARG A 41 16.84 10.47 -15.54
CA ARG A 41 17.87 9.49 -15.18
C ARG A 41 17.75 8.22 -16.02
N GLU A 42 18.81 7.42 -16.05
CA GLU A 42 18.86 6.17 -16.80
C GLU A 42 17.71 5.24 -16.45
N HIS A 43 17.47 4.96 -15.15
CA HIS A 43 16.35 4.10 -14.72
C HIS A 43 14.99 4.63 -15.16
N GLN A 44 14.78 5.95 -15.16
CA GLN A 44 13.53 6.56 -15.61
C GLN A 44 13.33 6.36 -17.13
N ARG A 45 14.40 6.54 -17.91
CA ARG A 45 14.35 6.31 -19.37
C ARG A 45 14.10 4.85 -19.69
N ASN A 46 14.70 3.92 -18.95
CA ASN A 46 14.49 2.48 -19.10
C ASN A 46 13.06 2.08 -18.71
N ALA A 47 12.52 2.64 -17.63
CA ALA A 47 11.13 2.47 -17.22
C ALA A 47 10.15 2.97 -18.28
N ILE A 48 10.41 4.14 -18.88
CA ILE A 48 9.62 4.68 -19.98
C ILE A 48 9.68 3.75 -21.21
N ALA A 49 10.85 3.23 -21.55
CA ALA A 49 11.00 2.23 -22.61
C ALA A 49 10.20 0.95 -22.31
N HIS A 50 10.18 0.50 -21.06
CA HIS A 50 9.35 -0.64 -20.65
C HIS A 50 7.85 -0.35 -20.88
N VAL A 51 7.36 0.82 -20.50
CA VAL A 51 5.96 1.22 -20.72
C VAL A 51 5.61 1.32 -22.22
N LEU A 52 6.53 1.81 -23.05
CA LEU A 52 6.28 2.02 -24.48
C LEU A 52 6.36 0.72 -25.29
N TYR A 53 7.33 -0.14 -25.02
CA TYR A 53 7.65 -1.33 -25.82
C TYR A 53 7.18 -2.65 -25.19
N GLY A 54 6.91 -2.65 -23.88
CA GLY A 54 6.36 -3.78 -23.17
C GLY A 54 4.85 -3.92 -23.33
N GLY A 55 4.23 -4.45 -22.33
CA GLY A 55 2.77 -4.53 -22.18
C GLY A 55 2.30 -3.65 -21.03
N ASN A 56 1.27 -4.13 -20.32
CA ASN A 56 0.94 -3.56 -19.03
C ASN A 56 2.16 -3.57 -18.12
N THR A 57 2.36 -2.49 -17.38
CA THR A 57 3.61 -2.29 -16.62
C THR A 57 3.32 -1.91 -15.18
N LEU A 58 4.11 -2.46 -14.25
CA LEU A 58 4.21 -2.02 -12.87
C LEU A 58 5.56 -1.31 -12.66
N LEU A 59 5.52 -0.04 -12.35
CA LEU A 59 6.68 0.73 -11.89
C LEU A 59 6.82 0.54 -10.37
N ALA A 60 7.54 -0.51 -9.98
CA ALA A 60 7.81 -0.86 -8.59
C ALA A 60 9.07 -0.15 -8.09
N HIS A 61 9.05 1.16 -8.15
CA HIS A 61 10.20 2.02 -7.85
C HIS A 61 10.09 2.61 -6.45
N GLU A 62 11.22 2.66 -5.76
CA GLU A 62 11.35 3.24 -4.41
C GLU A 62 10.77 4.66 -4.34
N VAL A 63 10.39 5.08 -3.13
CA VAL A 63 9.92 6.44 -2.88
C VAL A 63 11.03 7.43 -3.24
N GLY A 64 10.70 8.46 -4.05
CA GLY A 64 11.68 9.44 -4.52
C GLY A 64 12.43 9.06 -5.81
N ALA A 65 12.15 7.92 -6.42
CA ALA A 65 12.73 7.53 -7.72
C ALA A 65 12.29 8.42 -8.90
N GLY A 66 11.16 9.15 -8.75
CA GLY A 66 10.64 10.03 -9.79
C GLY A 66 9.56 9.40 -10.67
N LYS A 67 8.76 8.48 -10.12
CA LYS A 67 7.65 7.80 -10.80
C LYS A 67 6.68 8.75 -11.52
N THR A 68 6.41 9.92 -10.96
CA THR A 68 5.57 10.95 -11.59
C THR A 68 6.08 11.33 -12.98
N TYR A 69 7.39 11.55 -13.10
CA TYR A 69 8.03 11.90 -14.38
C TYR A 69 8.07 10.71 -15.35
N GLU A 70 8.28 9.50 -14.84
CA GLU A 70 8.23 8.27 -15.65
C GLU A 70 6.84 8.10 -16.31
N MET A 71 5.78 8.24 -15.52
CA MET A 71 4.40 8.10 -16.01
C MET A 71 4.03 9.24 -16.96
N ALA A 72 4.36 10.49 -16.62
CA ALA A 72 4.06 11.66 -17.46
C ALA A 72 4.78 11.58 -18.81
N ALA A 73 6.09 11.28 -18.81
CA ALA A 73 6.87 11.14 -20.03
C ALA A 73 6.41 9.94 -20.87
N SER A 74 6.04 8.82 -20.24
CA SER A 74 5.49 7.66 -20.94
C SER A 74 4.18 8.00 -21.65
N ALA A 75 3.28 8.77 -21.02
CA ALA A 75 2.02 9.18 -21.62
C ALA A 75 2.23 10.10 -22.84
N MET A 76 3.11 11.11 -22.69
CA MET A 76 3.42 12.05 -23.76
C MET A 76 4.06 11.35 -24.97
N GLU A 77 5.06 10.49 -24.73
CA GLU A 77 5.70 9.74 -25.81
C GLU A 77 4.76 8.71 -26.44
N ALA A 78 3.92 8.02 -25.66
CA ALA A 78 2.93 7.10 -26.20
C ALA A 78 1.93 7.82 -27.11
N LYS A 79 1.45 9.01 -26.74
CA LYS A 79 0.57 9.84 -27.58
C LYS A 79 1.31 10.30 -28.84
N ARG A 80 2.54 10.80 -28.72
CA ARG A 80 3.37 11.24 -29.85
C ARG A 80 3.63 10.12 -30.86
N LEU A 81 3.84 8.89 -30.36
CA LEU A 81 4.10 7.70 -31.20
C LEU A 81 2.80 7.07 -31.74
N GLY A 82 1.63 7.59 -31.40
CA GLY A 82 0.34 7.02 -31.79
C GLY A 82 -0.01 5.70 -31.09
N LEU A 83 0.67 5.38 -29.99
CA LEU A 83 0.43 4.17 -29.20
C LEU A 83 -0.76 4.32 -28.25
N CYS A 84 -1.21 5.53 -27.98
CA CYS A 84 -2.44 5.84 -27.27
C CYS A 84 -3.01 7.18 -27.75
N GLN A 85 -4.32 7.36 -27.55
CA GLN A 85 -5.01 8.60 -27.89
C GLN A 85 -5.37 9.39 -26.63
N LYS A 86 -5.75 8.71 -25.55
CA LYS A 86 -6.26 9.35 -24.35
C LYS A 86 -5.77 8.69 -23.07
N SER A 87 -4.87 9.37 -22.38
CA SER A 87 -4.30 8.92 -21.11
C SER A 87 -5.12 9.44 -19.92
N LEU A 88 -5.47 8.53 -19.00
CA LEU A 88 -6.13 8.83 -17.72
C LEU A 88 -5.19 8.51 -16.55
N PHE A 89 -4.94 9.49 -15.70
CA PHE A 89 -4.15 9.36 -14.48
C PHE A 89 -5.06 9.29 -13.26
N VAL A 90 -4.94 8.21 -12.50
CA VAL A 90 -5.68 7.95 -11.27
C VAL A 90 -4.69 8.04 -10.11
N VAL A 91 -4.83 9.10 -9.31
CA VAL A 91 -3.84 9.46 -8.27
C VAL A 91 -4.53 9.61 -6.91
N PRO A 92 -3.80 9.58 -5.79
CA PRO A 92 -4.40 9.89 -4.49
C PRO A 92 -5.13 11.25 -4.50
N ASN A 93 -6.31 11.31 -3.90
CA ASN A 93 -7.21 12.48 -4.02
C ASN A 93 -6.57 13.82 -3.67
N HIS A 94 -5.64 13.82 -2.72
CA HIS A 94 -4.95 15.02 -2.25
C HIS A 94 -3.75 15.41 -3.10
N LEU A 95 -3.39 14.62 -4.10
CA LEU A 95 -2.22 14.85 -4.96
C LEU A 95 -2.59 15.33 -6.37
N THR A 96 -3.87 15.46 -6.72
CA THR A 96 -4.30 15.80 -8.08
C THR A 96 -3.70 17.11 -8.59
N GLU A 97 -3.68 18.18 -7.77
CA GLU A 97 -3.08 19.46 -8.14
C GLU A 97 -1.55 19.40 -8.20
N GLN A 98 -0.92 18.68 -7.27
CA GLN A 98 0.52 18.48 -7.29
C GLN A 98 0.95 17.71 -8.54
N TRP A 99 0.24 16.65 -8.91
CA TRP A 99 0.46 15.89 -10.14
C TRP A 99 0.38 16.76 -11.38
N ALA A 100 -0.64 17.62 -11.45
CA ALA A 100 -0.78 18.56 -12.56
C ALA A 100 0.39 19.56 -12.62
N SER A 101 0.83 20.09 -11.48
CA SER A 101 1.97 21.00 -11.39
C SER A 101 3.28 20.33 -11.82
N GLU A 102 3.54 19.11 -11.35
CA GLU A 102 4.74 18.34 -11.74
C GLU A 102 4.71 17.94 -13.23
N PHE A 103 3.53 17.58 -13.75
CA PHE A 103 3.35 17.29 -15.16
C PHE A 103 3.66 18.50 -16.03
N LEU A 104 3.14 19.69 -15.68
CA LEU A 104 3.40 20.94 -16.40
C LEU A 104 4.85 21.44 -16.23
N ASN A 105 5.48 21.12 -15.11
CA ASN A 105 6.91 21.40 -14.95
C ASN A 105 7.75 20.57 -15.94
N LEU A 106 7.37 19.32 -16.16
CA LEU A 106 8.06 18.43 -17.10
C LEU A 106 7.67 18.75 -18.58
N TYR A 107 6.38 19.01 -18.85
CA TYR A 107 5.84 19.36 -20.17
C TYR A 107 5.02 20.64 -20.10
N PRO A 108 5.66 21.83 -20.23
CA PRO A 108 4.99 23.13 -20.02
C PRO A 108 3.79 23.39 -20.96
N ASN A 109 3.81 22.80 -22.15
CA ASN A 109 2.77 22.98 -23.17
C ASN A 109 1.67 21.90 -23.14
N ALA A 110 1.68 21.00 -22.16
CA ALA A 110 0.70 19.90 -22.11
C ALA A 110 -0.71 20.43 -21.80
N LYS A 111 -1.70 19.88 -22.52
CA LYS A 111 -3.12 20.17 -22.31
C LYS A 111 -3.69 19.20 -21.27
N LEU A 112 -3.84 19.67 -20.05
CA LEU A 112 -4.33 18.83 -18.93
C LEU A 112 -5.79 19.13 -18.61
N LEU A 113 -6.55 18.08 -18.29
CA LEU A 113 -7.85 18.17 -17.64
C LEU A 113 -7.72 17.61 -16.21
N VAL A 114 -7.80 18.48 -15.21
CA VAL A 114 -7.64 18.11 -13.79
C VAL A 114 -8.99 18.16 -13.10
N ALA A 115 -9.39 17.04 -12.49
CA ALA A 115 -10.64 16.95 -11.76
C ALA A 115 -10.56 17.65 -10.40
N ARG A 116 -11.54 18.47 -10.11
CA ARG A 116 -11.78 19.06 -8.79
C ARG A 116 -12.89 18.31 -8.07
N ARG A 117 -12.99 18.47 -6.76
CA ARG A 117 -14.04 17.84 -5.95
C ARG A 117 -15.46 18.15 -6.49
N LYS A 118 -15.70 19.40 -6.90
CA LYS A 118 -16.99 19.85 -7.46
C LYS A 118 -17.37 19.16 -8.78
N ASP A 119 -16.40 18.74 -9.58
CA ASP A 119 -16.66 18.11 -10.88
C ASP A 119 -17.31 16.72 -10.73
N PHE A 120 -17.16 16.07 -9.57
CA PHE A 120 -17.75 14.77 -9.26
C PHE A 120 -18.96 14.82 -8.32
N GLU A 121 -19.49 16.01 -8.06
CA GLU A 121 -20.84 16.15 -7.50
C GLU A 121 -21.89 15.66 -8.52
N THR A 122 -23.02 15.16 -8.04
CA THR A 122 -24.05 14.50 -8.88
C THR A 122 -24.45 15.35 -10.09
N ALA A 123 -24.61 16.66 -9.93
CA ALA A 123 -25.01 17.58 -11.00
C ALA A 123 -23.91 17.82 -12.07
N ASN A 124 -22.64 17.70 -11.71
CA ASN A 124 -21.52 18.07 -12.57
C ASN A 124 -20.81 16.86 -13.21
N ARG A 125 -20.94 15.68 -12.64
CA ARG A 125 -20.22 14.46 -13.05
C ARG A 125 -20.44 14.14 -14.52
N LYS A 126 -21.69 14.15 -14.99
CA LYS A 126 -22.02 13.87 -16.40
C LYS A 126 -21.30 14.85 -17.35
N LYS A 127 -21.31 16.15 -17.01
CA LYS A 127 -20.62 17.20 -17.80
C LYS A 127 -19.11 16.98 -17.80
N PHE A 128 -18.51 16.62 -16.68
CA PHE A 128 -17.07 16.36 -16.60
C PHE A 128 -16.69 15.11 -17.41
N CYS A 129 -17.43 14.01 -17.29
CA CYS A 129 -17.22 12.81 -18.10
C CYS A 129 -17.40 13.08 -19.60
N ALA A 130 -18.40 13.88 -20.00
CA ALA A 130 -18.57 14.31 -21.39
C ALA A 130 -17.35 15.12 -21.90
N ARG A 131 -16.76 15.99 -21.07
CA ARG A 131 -15.50 16.70 -21.42
C ARG A 131 -14.34 15.73 -21.62
N ILE A 132 -14.23 14.67 -20.81
CA ILE A 132 -13.22 13.63 -21.03
C ILE A 132 -13.47 12.95 -22.37
N ALA A 133 -14.71 12.54 -22.66
CA ALA A 133 -15.06 11.81 -23.85
C ALA A 133 -14.77 12.61 -25.14
N THR A 134 -15.14 13.89 -25.17
CA THR A 134 -15.10 14.73 -26.38
C THR A 134 -13.86 15.60 -26.50
N GLY A 135 -13.12 15.84 -25.41
CA GLY A 135 -11.96 16.72 -25.42
C GLY A 135 -10.67 16.05 -25.87
N ASP A 136 -9.80 16.83 -26.50
CA ASP A 136 -8.44 16.44 -26.83
C ASP A 136 -7.47 16.96 -25.78
N TYR A 137 -7.16 16.09 -24.81
CA TYR A 137 -6.22 16.35 -23.74
C TYR A 137 -5.01 15.43 -23.86
N ASP A 138 -3.84 15.89 -23.42
CA ASP A 138 -2.65 15.06 -23.32
C ASP A 138 -2.73 14.14 -22.11
N ALA A 139 -3.34 14.63 -21.03
CA ALA A 139 -3.65 13.81 -19.88
C ALA A 139 -4.89 14.30 -19.13
N VAL A 140 -5.66 13.36 -18.60
CA VAL A 140 -6.76 13.61 -17.66
C VAL A 140 -6.32 13.11 -16.29
N ILE A 141 -6.37 13.95 -15.25
CA ILE A 141 -5.93 13.62 -13.89
C ILE A 141 -7.14 13.63 -12.96
N ILE A 142 -7.41 12.50 -12.31
CA ILE A 142 -8.53 12.33 -11.38
C ILE A 142 -8.06 11.63 -10.09
N GLY A 143 -8.78 11.86 -9.01
CA GLY A 143 -8.52 11.17 -7.73
C GLY A 143 -9.08 9.75 -7.68
N HIS A 144 -8.51 8.88 -6.82
CA HIS A 144 -8.96 7.51 -6.62
C HIS A 144 -10.48 7.42 -6.38
N SER A 145 -11.02 8.23 -5.45
CA SER A 145 -12.47 8.22 -5.15
C SER A 145 -13.33 8.79 -6.27
N GLN A 146 -12.77 9.60 -7.16
CA GLN A 146 -13.46 10.11 -8.34
C GLN A 146 -13.54 9.04 -9.43
N PHE A 147 -12.46 8.28 -9.60
CA PHE A 147 -12.40 7.15 -10.53
C PHE A 147 -13.44 6.07 -10.22
N GLU A 148 -13.65 5.76 -8.93
CA GLU A 148 -14.67 4.82 -8.46
C GLU A 148 -16.10 5.24 -8.84
N ARG A 149 -16.34 6.54 -9.06
CA ARG A 149 -17.65 7.08 -9.45
C ARG A 149 -17.95 7.04 -10.94
N ILE A 150 -17.01 6.60 -11.76
CA ILE A 150 -17.20 6.38 -13.20
C ILE A 150 -17.52 4.89 -13.37
N PRO A 151 -18.78 4.49 -13.62
CA PRO A 151 -19.13 3.09 -13.68
C PRO A 151 -18.64 2.43 -14.96
N LEU A 152 -18.50 1.11 -14.93
CA LEU A 152 -18.47 0.27 -16.12
C LEU A 152 -19.88 0.13 -16.70
N SER A 153 -20.00 -0.27 -17.98
CA SER A 153 -21.29 -0.62 -18.58
C SER A 153 -22.00 -1.73 -17.78
N PHE A 154 -23.31 -1.73 -17.83
CA PHE A 154 -24.15 -2.71 -17.14
C PHE A 154 -23.76 -4.15 -17.53
N GLU A 155 -23.65 -4.41 -18.81
CA GLU A 155 -23.32 -5.74 -19.35
C GLU A 155 -21.98 -6.25 -18.85
N ARG A 156 -21.00 -5.35 -18.71
CA ARG A 156 -19.69 -5.70 -18.19
C ARG A 156 -19.71 -6.00 -16.69
N GLN A 157 -20.42 -5.18 -15.92
CA GLN A 157 -20.60 -5.42 -14.48
C GLN A 157 -21.34 -6.74 -14.23
N GLU A 158 -22.41 -7.01 -14.99
CA GLU A 158 -23.16 -8.25 -14.93
C GLU A 158 -22.26 -9.46 -15.23
N ARG A 159 -21.50 -9.41 -16.32
CA ARG A 159 -20.57 -10.48 -16.71
C ARG A 159 -19.55 -10.79 -15.62
N ILE A 160 -18.93 -9.76 -15.02
CA ILE A 160 -17.94 -9.93 -13.95
C ILE A 160 -18.56 -10.62 -12.73
N ILE A 161 -19.77 -10.21 -12.31
CA ILE A 161 -20.45 -10.83 -11.16
C ILE A 161 -20.83 -12.27 -11.48
N GLN A 162 -21.31 -12.54 -12.69
CA GLN A 162 -21.63 -13.91 -13.13
C GLN A 162 -20.40 -14.81 -13.13
N GLU A 163 -19.26 -14.34 -13.65
CA GLU A 163 -17.98 -15.08 -13.60
C GLU A 163 -17.59 -15.43 -12.16
N GLN A 164 -17.70 -14.47 -11.22
CA GLN A 164 -17.44 -14.71 -9.79
C GLN A 164 -18.40 -15.76 -9.19
N ILE A 165 -19.68 -15.74 -9.58
CA ILE A 165 -20.66 -16.74 -9.15
C ILE A 165 -20.27 -18.14 -9.67
N TYR A 166 -19.91 -18.24 -10.96
CA TYR A 166 -19.46 -19.52 -11.56
C TYR A 166 -18.21 -20.07 -10.88
N GLU A 167 -17.20 -19.24 -10.66
CA GLU A 167 -15.98 -19.63 -9.93
C GLU A 167 -16.30 -20.16 -8.52
N THR A 168 -17.19 -19.45 -7.80
CA THR A 168 -17.60 -19.83 -6.45
C THR A 168 -18.36 -21.17 -6.46
N LEU A 169 -19.27 -21.38 -7.42
CA LEU A 169 -20.00 -22.64 -7.58
C LEU A 169 -19.09 -23.82 -7.92
N ALA A 170 -18.12 -23.61 -8.83
CA ALA A 170 -17.13 -24.64 -9.19
C ALA A 170 -16.32 -25.06 -7.95
N ALA A 171 -15.85 -24.12 -7.15
CA ALA A 171 -15.12 -24.38 -5.92
C ALA A 171 -15.99 -25.10 -4.86
N ILE A 172 -17.27 -24.73 -4.70
CA ILE A 172 -18.22 -25.45 -3.80
C ILE A 172 -18.40 -26.90 -4.24
N ASN A 173 -18.60 -27.14 -5.54
CA ASN A 173 -18.81 -28.49 -6.07
C ASN A 173 -17.58 -29.37 -5.86
N GLU A 174 -16.39 -28.83 -6.11
CA GLU A 174 -15.14 -29.54 -5.88
C GLU A 174 -14.93 -29.91 -4.40
N LEU A 175 -15.23 -28.97 -3.47
CA LEU A 175 -15.16 -29.25 -2.04
C LEU A 175 -16.18 -30.32 -1.60
N LYS A 176 -17.36 -30.37 -2.19
CA LYS A 176 -18.37 -31.40 -1.91
C LYS A 176 -17.93 -32.77 -2.38
N VAL A 177 -17.29 -32.87 -3.54
CA VAL A 177 -16.76 -34.14 -4.09
C VAL A 177 -15.62 -34.68 -3.24
N HIS A 178 -14.73 -33.83 -2.74
CA HIS A 178 -13.54 -34.23 -1.98
C HIS A 178 -13.75 -34.25 -0.46
N ALA A 179 -14.99 -34.32 0.04
CA ALA A 179 -15.34 -34.30 1.46
C ALA A 179 -14.68 -33.16 2.26
N GLY A 180 -14.61 -31.95 1.66
CA GLY A 180 -14.02 -30.76 2.25
C GLY A 180 -14.72 -30.29 3.54
N GLU A 181 -14.07 -29.38 4.26
CA GLU A 181 -14.58 -28.85 5.52
C GLU A 181 -15.97 -28.21 5.35
N LYS A 182 -16.95 -28.69 6.11
CA LYS A 182 -18.34 -28.16 6.11
C LYS A 182 -18.40 -26.65 6.36
N PHE A 183 -17.46 -26.11 7.14
CA PHE A 183 -17.37 -24.68 7.43
C PHE A 183 -17.00 -23.87 6.18
N SER A 184 -16.02 -24.31 5.41
CA SER A 184 -15.59 -23.65 4.17
C SER A 184 -16.71 -23.64 3.12
N ILE A 185 -17.43 -24.74 2.97
CA ILE A 185 -18.59 -24.85 2.07
C ILE A 185 -19.67 -23.83 2.47
N LYS A 186 -20.02 -23.77 3.77
CA LYS A 186 -21.05 -22.84 4.26
C LYS A 186 -20.68 -21.37 4.03
N GLN A 187 -19.41 -21.03 4.20
CA GLN A 187 -18.95 -19.66 3.92
C GLN A 187 -18.97 -19.33 2.41
N MET A 188 -18.59 -20.27 1.56
CA MET A 188 -18.64 -20.06 0.11
C MET A 188 -20.08 -19.94 -0.39
N GLU A 189 -21.02 -20.70 0.15
CA GLU A 189 -22.46 -20.55 -0.13
C GLU A 189 -22.98 -19.17 0.31
N LYS A 190 -22.51 -18.65 1.44
CA LYS A 190 -22.83 -17.26 1.86
C LYS A 190 -22.28 -16.24 0.87
N THR A 191 -21.04 -16.40 0.40
CA THR A 191 -20.44 -15.53 -0.62
C THR A 191 -21.24 -15.56 -1.92
N ARG A 192 -21.62 -16.75 -2.39
CA ARG A 192 -22.47 -16.93 -3.58
C ARG A 192 -23.78 -16.15 -3.45
N LYS A 193 -24.52 -16.32 -2.34
CA LYS A 193 -25.76 -15.58 -2.08
C LYS A 193 -25.56 -14.07 -2.09
N THR A 194 -24.44 -13.57 -1.53
CA THR A 194 -24.11 -12.15 -1.57
C THR A 194 -23.88 -11.65 -3.00
N LEU A 195 -23.21 -12.44 -3.84
CA LEU A 195 -23.01 -12.11 -5.26
C LEU A 195 -24.32 -12.16 -6.05
N GLU A 196 -25.17 -13.13 -5.81
CA GLU A 196 -26.52 -13.23 -6.41
C GLU A 196 -27.37 -12.01 -6.05
N THR A 197 -27.40 -11.61 -4.78
CA THR A 197 -28.09 -10.39 -4.33
C THR A 197 -27.52 -9.13 -4.99
N LYS A 198 -26.19 -9.06 -5.15
CA LYS A 198 -25.50 -7.95 -5.85
C LYS A 198 -25.92 -7.90 -7.32
N LEU A 199 -26.05 -9.06 -7.97
CA LEU A 199 -26.48 -9.17 -9.36
C LEU A 199 -27.95 -8.74 -9.53
N GLU A 200 -28.84 -9.20 -8.64
CA GLU A 200 -30.25 -8.80 -8.64
C GLU A 200 -30.40 -7.28 -8.45
N LYS A 201 -29.65 -6.72 -7.50
CA LYS A 201 -29.63 -5.28 -7.27
C LYS A 201 -29.14 -4.52 -8.51
N LEU A 202 -28.07 -4.96 -9.16
CA LEU A 202 -27.55 -4.36 -10.39
C LEU A 202 -28.64 -4.34 -11.47
N ARG A 203 -29.36 -5.46 -11.66
CA ARG A 203 -30.47 -5.57 -12.63
C ARG A 203 -31.67 -4.68 -12.29
N SER A 204 -31.94 -4.45 -10.99
CA SER A 204 -33.03 -3.55 -10.57
C SER A 204 -32.70 -2.07 -10.75
N ASP A 205 -31.42 -1.72 -10.64
CA ASP A 205 -30.94 -0.33 -10.75
C ASP A 205 -30.68 0.11 -12.20
N GLU A 206 -30.63 -0.81 -13.18
CA GLU A 206 -30.38 -0.54 -14.60
C GLU A 206 -31.27 0.57 -15.20
N ARG A 207 -32.46 0.73 -14.65
CA ARG A 207 -33.46 1.70 -15.16
C ARG A 207 -33.24 3.15 -14.70
N LYS A 208 -32.23 3.43 -13.86
CA LYS A 208 -32.10 4.73 -13.18
C LYS A 208 -30.96 5.63 -13.63
N ASP A 209 -29.91 5.12 -14.30
CA ASP A 209 -28.69 5.89 -14.52
C ASP A 209 -28.37 6.15 -16.01
N ASP A 210 -28.68 7.35 -16.43
CA ASP A 210 -28.12 7.99 -17.65
C ASP A 210 -26.71 8.57 -17.32
N VAL A 211 -25.76 7.69 -16.94
CA VAL A 211 -24.39 8.06 -16.58
C VAL A 211 -23.43 7.62 -17.67
N VAL A 212 -22.48 8.50 -18.04
CA VAL A 212 -21.39 8.15 -18.96
C VAL A 212 -20.53 7.05 -18.34
N THR A 213 -20.41 5.91 -19.02
CA THR A 213 -19.60 4.78 -18.56
C THR A 213 -18.12 4.96 -18.90
N PHE A 214 -17.26 4.15 -18.27
CA PHE A 214 -15.82 4.20 -18.50
C PHE A 214 -15.46 3.92 -19.97
N GLU A 215 -16.16 2.98 -20.59
CA GLU A 215 -15.99 2.63 -22.02
C GLU A 215 -16.26 3.82 -22.95
N GLN A 216 -17.25 4.64 -22.59
CA GLN A 216 -17.64 5.82 -23.37
C GLN A 216 -16.66 7.00 -23.27
N LEU A 217 -15.74 6.97 -22.28
CA LEU A 217 -14.72 8.01 -22.15
C LEU A 217 -13.69 7.98 -23.28
N GLY A 218 -13.54 6.84 -23.94
CA GLY A 218 -12.52 6.63 -24.97
C GLY A 218 -11.09 6.62 -24.44
N VAL A 219 -10.92 6.29 -23.15
CA VAL A 219 -9.60 6.10 -22.52
C VAL A 219 -9.01 4.79 -23.01
N ASP A 220 -7.81 4.83 -23.54
CA ASP A 220 -7.04 3.68 -24.03
C ASP A 220 -5.73 3.45 -23.24
N ARG A 221 -5.39 4.35 -22.33
CA ARG A 221 -4.26 4.16 -21.42
C ARG A 221 -4.56 4.70 -20.02
N LEU A 222 -4.38 3.85 -19.03
CA LEU A 222 -4.64 4.11 -17.61
C LEU A 222 -3.33 4.08 -16.82
N PHE A 223 -3.03 5.18 -16.16
CA PHE A 223 -1.91 5.30 -15.21
C PHE A 223 -2.47 5.39 -13.79
N VAL A 224 -2.01 4.52 -12.89
CA VAL A 224 -2.48 4.47 -11.50
C VAL A 224 -1.32 4.65 -10.55
N ASP A 225 -1.29 5.78 -9.87
CA ASP A 225 -0.31 6.04 -8.81
C ASP A 225 -0.79 5.48 -7.47
N GLU A 226 0.15 5.03 -6.64
CA GLU A 226 -0.10 4.33 -5.37
C GLU A 226 -1.08 3.16 -5.55
N SER A 227 -0.82 2.34 -6.55
CA SER A 227 -1.68 1.22 -6.97
C SER A 227 -1.92 0.17 -5.88
N HIS A 228 -1.07 0.12 -4.84
CA HIS A 228 -1.30 -0.72 -3.65
C HIS A 228 -2.62 -0.41 -2.92
N ALA A 229 -3.25 0.74 -3.19
CA ALA A 229 -4.59 1.06 -2.68
C ALA A 229 -5.69 0.10 -3.20
N PHE A 230 -5.44 -0.61 -4.30
CA PHE A 230 -6.39 -1.52 -4.97
C PHE A 230 -6.07 -3.01 -4.74
N LYS A 231 -5.26 -3.35 -3.76
CA LYS A 231 -4.81 -4.73 -3.50
C LYS A 231 -5.88 -5.71 -2.99
N ASN A 232 -6.99 -5.21 -2.42
CA ASN A 232 -8.05 -6.06 -1.89
C ASN A 232 -9.04 -6.48 -2.99
N LEU A 233 -8.52 -7.19 -4.00
CA LEU A 233 -9.32 -7.75 -5.07
C LEU A 233 -9.99 -9.05 -4.61
N PHE A 234 -11.19 -9.32 -5.11
CA PHE A 234 -11.92 -10.56 -4.85
C PHE A 234 -11.08 -11.79 -5.21
N VAL A 235 -10.97 -12.72 -4.28
CA VAL A 235 -10.25 -14.00 -4.44
C VAL A 235 -11.16 -15.14 -4.00
N THR A 236 -11.46 -16.03 -4.93
CA THR A 236 -12.11 -17.30 -4.62
C THR A 236 -11.04 -18.29 -4.20
N THR A 237 -11.11 -18.80 -2.97
CA THR A 237 -10.15 -19.80 -2.44
C THR A 237 -10.82 -20.75 -1.45
N LYS A 238 -10.37 -21.99 -1.43
CA LYS A 238 -10.72 -22.99 -0.43
C LYS A 238 -9.98 -22.76 0.90
N MET A 239 -8.89 -21.98 0.89
CA MET A 239 -8.00 -21.71 2.03
C MET A 239 -8.51 -20.55 2.90
N ARG A 240 -9.73 -20.60 3.41
CA ARG A 240 -10.36 -19.46 4.09
C ARG A 240 -9.86 -19.17 5.51
N ASN A 241 -9.29 -20.18 6.17
CA ASN A 241 -8.75 -20.04 7.54
C ASN A 241 -7.22 -19.89 7.56
N VAL A 242 -6.64 -19.51 6.44
CA VAL A 242 -5.19 -19.36 6.28
C VAL A 242 -4.82 -17.90 6.51
N ALA A 243 -3.90 -17.66 7.43
CA ALA A 243 -3.39 -16.32 7.68
C ALA A 243 -2.53 -15.80 6.50
N GLY A 244 -2.55 -14.49 6.27
CA GLY A 244 -1.86 -13.87 5.14
C GLY A 244 -2.68 -13.82 3.84
N LEU A 245 -3.84 -14.50 3.78
CA LEU A 245 -4.77 -14.42 2.67
C LEU A 245 -5.89 -13.42 2.99
N SER A 246 -5.96 -12.32 2.26
CA SER A 246 -7.10 -11.42 2.36
C SER A 246 -8.23 -11.94 1.47
N THR A 247 -9.31 -12.38 2.10
CA THR A 247 -10.56 -12.76 1.41
C THR A 247 -11.57 -11.61 1.38
N SER A 248 -11.21 -10.44 1.90
CA SER A 248 -12.06 -9.25 1.86
C SER A 248 -11.97 -8.60 0.48
N GLU A 249 -13.13 -8.37 -0.13
CA GLU A 249 -13.26 -7.59 -1.36
C GLU A 249 -13.49 -6.12 -1.05
N ALA A 250 -12.75 -5.24 -1.72
CA ALA A 250 -13.07 -3.83 -1.80
C ALA A 250 -13.73 -3.54 -3.15
N GLN A 251 -14.89 -2.92 -3.14
CA GLN A 251 -15.63 -2.58 -4.38
C GLN A 251 -14.76 -1.82 -5.38
N LYS A 252 -13.92 -0.88 -4.91
CA LYS A 252 -12.98 -0.15 -5.74
C LYS A 252 -11.96 -1.04 -6.46
N SER A 253 -11.55 -2.15 -5.84
CA SER A 253 -10.60 -3.08 -6.45
C SER A 253 -11.25 -3.92 -7.54
N SER A 254 -12.48 -4.36 -7.33
CA SER A 254 -13.26 -5.08 -8.35
C SER A 254 -13.65 -4.18 -9.52
N ASP A 255 -13.98 -2.91 -9.26
CA ASP A 255 -14.22 -1.89 -10.30
C ASP A 255 -12.94 -1.63 -11.11
N MET A 256 -11.80 -1.41 -10.45
CA MET A 256 -10.50 -1.27 -11.11
C MET A 256 -10.16 -2.48 -11.97
N PHE A 257 -10.40 -3.70 -11.47
CA PHE A 257 -10.15 -4.93 -12.22
C PHE A 257 -10.97 -5.00 -13.51
N GLY A 258 -12.26 -4.69 -13.43
CA GLY A 258 -13.12 -4.66 -14.61
C GLY A 258 -12.66 -3.65 -15.66
N LYS A 259 -12.18 -2.46 -15.24
CA LYS A 259 -11.61 -1.43 -16.12
C LYS A 259 -10.28 -1.88 -16.74
N CYS A 260 -9.41 -2.54 -15.98
CA CYS A 260 -8.18 -3.13 -16.52
C CYS A 260 -8.50 -4.21 -17.55
N ARG A 261 -9.49 -5.08 -17.30
CA ARG A 261 -9.92 -6.11 -18.26
C ARG A 261 -10.47 -5.49 -19.55
N TYR A 262 -11.24 -4.40 -19.44
CA TYR A 262 -11.68 -3.65 -20.61
C TYR A 262 -10.50 -3.10 -21.43
N LEU A 263 -9.54 -2.47 -20.77
CA LEU A 263 -8.35 -1.94 -21.43
C LEU A 263 -7.51 -3.05 -22.08
N ASP A 264 -7.37 -4.20 -21.45
CA ASP A 264 -6.69 -5.36 -22.03
C ASP A 264 -7.36 -5.80 -23.35
N GLU A 265 -8.70 -5.82 -23.37
CA GLU A 265 -9.48 -6.20 -24.56
C GLU A 265 -9.23 -5.25 -25.74
N ILE A 266 -9.23 -3.93 -25.50
CA ILE A 266 -9.10 -2.93 -26.57
C ILE A 266 -7.65 -2.63 -26.97
N THR A 267 -6.67 -2.90 -26.08
CA THR A 267 -5.24 -2.56 -26.32
C THR A 267 -4.34 -3.77 -26.51
N GLY A 268 -4.86 -4.98 -26.36
CA GLY A 268 -4.05 -6.20 -26.39
C GLY A 268 -3.07 -6.30 -25.22
N GLY A 269 -3.47 -5.85 -24.01
CA GLY A 269 -2.68 -5.92 -22.79
C GLY A 269 -1.57 -4.85 -22.70
N ARG A 270 -1.82 -3.65 -23.24
CA ARG A 270 -0.86 -2.52 -23.23
C ARG A 270 -1.45 -1.24 -22.62
N GLY A 271 -2.64 -1.31 -22.07
CA GLY A 271 -3.41 -0.15 -21.63
C GLY A 271 -3.22 0.25 -20.17
N VAL A 272 -2.48 -0.49 -19.35
CA VAL A 272 -2.43 -0.27 -17.90
C VAL A 272 -0.99 -0.09 -17.40
N VAL A 273 -0.77 1.00 -16.69
CA VAL A 273 0.50 1.29 -16.00
C VAL A 273 0.21 1.56 -14.52
N PHE A 274 0.71 0.71 -13.65
CA PHE A 274 0.64 0.87 -12.21
C PHE A 274 1.97 1.41 -11.67
N ALA A 275 1.91 2.25 -10.65
CA ALA A 275 3.09 2.75 -9.95
C ALA A 275 2.91 2.62 -8.44
N THR A 276 3.93 2.13 -7.75
CA THR A 276 3.96 2.06 -6.28
C THR A 276 5.38 1.83 -5.79
N GLY A 277 5.72 2.42 -4.62
CA GLY A 277 6.96 2.09 -3.91
C GLY A 277 6.88 0.77 -3.13
N THR A 278 5.69 0.21 -2.98
CA THR A 278 5.43 -0.97 -2.14
C THR A 278 4.53 -1.97 -2.86
N PRO A 279 5.05 -2.67 -3.89
CA PRO A 279 4.28 -3.61 -4.71
C PRO A 279 3.74 -4.79 -3.88
N VAL A 280 4.49 -5.19 -2.86
CA VAL A 280 4.10 -6.17 -1.85
C VAL A 280 4.15 -5.48 -0.50
N SER A 281 3.01 -5.28 0.14
CA SER A 281 2.91 -4.51 1.38
C SER A 281 2.81 -5.37 2.64
N ASN A 282 2.39 -6.62 2.53
CA ASN A 282 2.19 -7.50 3.69
C ASN A 282 2.44 -8.99 3.40
N SER A 283 2.06 -9.50 2.23
CA SER A 283 2.19 -10.93 1.88
C SER A 283 2.52 -11.10 0.41
N MET A 284 3.32 -12.11 0.10
CA MET A 284 3.66 -12.48 -1.29
C MET A 284 2.42 -12.84 -2.13
N THR A 285 1.29 -13.17 -1.51
CA THR A 285 0.03 -13.37 -2.22
C THR A 285 -0.49 -12.11 -2.91
N GLU A 286 0.00 -10.93 -2.53
CA GLU A 286 -0.30 -9.67 -3.22
C GLU A 286 0.28 -9.65 -4.64
N LEU A 287 1.34 -10.43 -4.93
CA LEU A 287 1.84 -10.62 -6.29
C LEU A 287 0.77 -11.21 -7.21
N TYR A 288 0.02 -12.21 -6.73
CA TYR A 288 -1.09 -12.76 -7.49
C TYR A 288 -2.13 -11.70 -7.86
N THR A 289 -2.45 -10.80 -6.93
CA THR A 289 -3.38 -9.69 -7.21
C THR A 289 -2.83 -8.76 -8.30
N VAL A 290 -1.56 -8.39 -8.23
CA VAL A 290 -0.91 -7.57 -9.27
C VAL A 290 -0.91 -8.29 -10.62
N MET A 291 -0.58 -9.58 -10.63
CA MET A 291 -0.61 -10.40 -11.85
C MET A 291 -2.02 -10.48 -12.46
N ARG A 292 -3.07 -10.55 -11.64
CA ARG A 292 -4.45 -10.50 -12.14
C ARG A 292 -4.78 -9.18 -12.84
N TYR A 293 -4.27 -8.06 -12.36
CA TYR A 293 -4.48 -6.77 -13.00
C TYR A 293 -3.70 -6.63 -14.31
N LEU A 294 -2.43 -7.06 -14.33
CA LEU A 294 -1.50 -6.71 -15.40
C LEU A 294 -1.16 -7.87 -16.34
N GLN A 295 -1.38 -9.12 -15.92
CA GLN A 295 -0.96 -10.33 -16.64
C GLN A 295 -2.08 -11.39 -16.73
N TYR A 296 -3.33 -10.96 -16.78
CA TYR A 296 -4.46 -11.90 -16.75
C TYR A 296 -4.40 -12.94 -17.87
N SER A 297 -4.08 -12.52 -19.10
CA SER A 297 -3.92 -13.43 -20.25
C SER A 297 -2.78 -14.44 -20.05
N ALA A 298 -1.66 -14.03 -19.45
CA ALA A 298 -0.57 -14.94 -19.11
C ALA A 298 -0.97 -15.94 -18.03
N LEU A 299 -1.75 -15.51 -17.02
CA LEU A 299 -2.32 -16.42 -16.02
C LEU A 299 -3.28 -17.43 -16.65
N GLN A 300 -4.11 -17.00 -17.63
CA GLN A 300 -4.99 -17.91 -18.37
C GLN A 300 -4.21 -18.98 -19.15
N GLN A 301 -3.19 -18.57 -19.89
CA GLN A 301 -2.33 -19.47 -20.66
C GLN A 301 -1.63 -20.51 -19.76
N LYS A 302 -1.21 -20.08 -18.56
CA LYS A 302 -0.57 -20.94 -17.56
C LYS A 302 -1.56 -21.70 -16.67
N LYS A 303 -2.87 -21.52 -16.86
CA LYS A 303 -3.95 -22.09 -16.02
C LYS A 303 -3.84 -21.68 -14.52
N LEU A 304 -3.37 -20.47 -14.27
CA LEU A 304 -3.14 -19.91 -12.94
C LEU A 304 -4.14 -18.78 -12.59
N THR A 305 -5.26 -18.67 -13.28
CA THR A 305 -6.29 -17.65 -13.02
C THR A 305 -6.99 -17.83 -11.69
N HIS A 306 -7.12 -19.09 -11.21
CA HIS A 306 -7.65 -19.38 -9.89
C HIS A 306 -6.56 -19.33 -8.84
N PHE A 307 -6.83 -18.69 -7.72
CA PHE A 307 -5.85 -18.53 -6.64
C PHE A 307 -5.29 -19.86 -6.14
N ASP A 308 -6.15 -20.85 -5.97
CA ASP A 308 -5.71 -22.16 -5.45
C ASP A 308 -4.73 -22.87 -6.40
N CYS A 309 -4.88 -22.67 -7.72
CA CYS A 309 -3.91 -23.17 -8.71
C CYS A 309 -2.58 -22.43 -8.62
N TRP A 310 -2.63 -21.11 -8.52
CA TRP A 310 -1.43 -20.28 -8.33
C TRP A 310 -0.74 -20.63 -7.00
N ALA A 311 -1.52 -20.73 -5.93
CA ALA A 311 -1.03 -21.04 -4.59
C ALA A 311 -0.36 -22.43 -4.54
N SER A 312 -0.97 -23.45 -5.13
CA SER A 312 -0.37 -24.81 -5.18
C SER A 312 0.89 -24.90 -6.07
N THR A 313 1.04 -23.96 -7.01
CA THR A 313 2.23 -23.91 -7.88
C THR A 313 3.41 -23.21 -7.21
N PHE A 314 3.14 -22.19 -6.39
CA PHE A 314 4.17 -21.29 -5.86
C PHE A 314 4.28 -21.27 -4.34
N GLY A 315 3.43 -21.99 -3.63
CA GLY A 315 3.50 -21.97 -2.19
C GLY A 315 2.75 -23.11 -1.49
N GLU A 316 2.91 -23.13 -0.19
CA GLU A 316 2.33 -24.13 0.70
C GLU A 316 1.89 -23.47 2.01
N THR A 317 0.84 -24.03 2.60
CA THR A 317 0.41 -23.63 3.93
C THR A 317 1.20 -24.40 4.97
N THR A 318 1.72 -23.69 5.95
CA THR A 318 2.38 -24.28 7.12
C THR A 318 1.58 -23.97 8.37
N THR A 319 1.51 -24.94 9.29
CA THR A 319 0.94 -24.71 10.63
C THR A 319 2.08 -24.64 11.64
N ALA A 320 2.28 -23.48 12.20
CA ALA A 320 3.29 -23.23 13.21
C ALA A 320 2.64 -22.87 14.56
N ILE A 321 3.37 -23.13 15.62
CA ILE A 321 3.02 -22.66 16.98
C ILE A 321 3.61 -21.26 17.13
N GLU A 322 2.77 -20.26 17.25
CA GLU A 322 3.17 -18.85 17.37
C GLU A 322 2.94 -18.34 18.78
N LEU A 323 3.78 -17.40 19.22
CA LEU A 323 3.49 -16.61 20.40
C LEU A 323 2.16 -15.86 20.17
N ALA A 324 1.31 -15.89 21.17
CA ALA A 324 0.04 -15.20 21.07
C ALA A 324 0.24 -13.67 21.11
N PRO A 325 -0.58 -12.86 20.40
CA PRO A 325 -0.40 -11.41 20.29
C PRO A 325 -0.39 -10.67 21.62
N GLU A 326 -0.98 -11.27 22.65
CA GLU A 326 -0.99 -10.75 24.01
C GLU A 326 0.33 -10.94 24.75
N GLY A 327 1.35 -11.58 24.13
CA GLY A 327 2.66 -11.81 24.71
C GLY A 327 2.75 -12.98 25.69
N THR A 328 1.67 -13.71 25.91
CA THR A 328 1.60 -14.87 26.81
C THR A 328 0.91 -16.05 26.13
N GLY A 329 1.52 -17.24 26.25
CA GLY A 329 0.99 -18.47 25.66
C GLY A 329 1.27 -18.63 24.16
N TYR A 330 0.99 -19.83 23.65
CA TYR A 330 1.22 -20.21 22.26
C TYR A 330 -0.08 -20.64 21.59
N ARG A 331 -0.18 -20.40 20.28
CA ARG A 331 -1.31 -20.83 19.45
C ARG A 331 -0.82 -21.49 18.16
N ALA A 332 -1.48 -22.55 17.73
CA ALA A 332 -1.28 -23.09 16.41
C ALA A 332 -1.98 -22.20 15.37
N ARG A 333 -1.28 -21.80 14.31
CA ARG A 333 -1.83 -21.01 13.23
C ARG A 333 -1.35 -21.52 11.88
N THR A 334 -2.29 -21.74 10.97
CA THR A 334 -1.98 -22.08 9.58
C THR A 334 -1.79 -20.80 8.77
N ARG A 335 -0.67 -20.72 8.06
CA ARG A 335 -0.30 -19.60 7.21
C ARG A 335 0.09 -20.07 5.82
N PHE A 336 -0.08 -19.21 4.84
CA PHE A 336 0.54 -19.35 3.54
C PHE A 336 1.93 -18.69 3.62
N ALA A 337 2.92 -19.45 4.05
CA ALA A 337 4.21 -18.91 4.46
C ALA A 337 5.40 -19.53 3.72
N LYS A 338 5.25 -20.73 3.15
CA LYS A 338 6.33 -21.38 2.43
C LYS A 338 6.14 -21.19 0.94
N PHE A 339 7.15 -20.61 0.30
CA PHE A 339 7.16 -20.32 -1.13
C PHE A 339 8.21 -21.17 -1.83
N PHE A 340 7.87 -21.70 -3.01
CA PHE A 340 8.77 -22.46 -3.87
C PHE A 340 8.56 -22.07 -5.34
N ASN A 341 9.41 -22.56 -6.24
CA ASN A 341 9.44 -22.10 -7.63
C ASN A 341 9.55 -20.59 -7.76
N LEU A 342 10.26 -19.93 -6.82
CA LEU A 342 10.42 -18.48 -6.79
C LEU A 342 11.10 -17.92 -8.04
N PRO A 343 12.13 -18.57 -8.64
CA PRO A 343 12.71 -18.08 -9.89
C PRO A 343 11.66 -17.95 -11.01
N GLU A 344 10.79 -18.92 -11.15
CA GLU A 344 9.74 -18.98 -12.16
C GLU A 344 8.64 -17.96 -11.89
N LEU A 345 8.25 -17.80 -10.62
CA LEU A 345 7.30 -16.76 -10.19
C LEU A 345 7.86 -15.38 -10.51
N MET A 346 9.10 -15.12 -10.10
CA MET A 346 9.72 -13.81 -10.29
C MET A 346 10.04 -13.53 -11.76
N ALA A 347 10.44 -14.53 -12.54
CA ALA A 347 10.61 -14.37 -13.98
C ALA A 347 9.29 -13.98 -14.66
N THR A 348 8.17 -14.62 -14.28
CA THR A 348 6.84 -14.26 -14.79
C THR A 348 6.42 -12.86 -14.34
N PHE A 349 6.61 -12.52 -13.07
CA PHE A 349 6.25 -11.22 -12.51
C PHE A 349 7.08 -10.06 -13.14
N LYS A 350 8.39 -10.24 -13.28
CA LYS A 350 9.30 -9.25 -13.87
C LYS A 350 9.07 -8.98 -15.36
N MET A 351 8.23 -9.76 -16.04
CA MET A 351 7.80 -9.43 -17.41
C MET A 351 7.00 -8.12 -17.47
N VAL A 352 6.29 -7.78 -16.41
CA VAL A 352 5.48 -6.55 -16.30
C VAL A 352 5.99 -5.60 -15.23
N ALA A 353 6.84 -6.06 -14.31
CA ALA A 353 7.33 -5.26 -13.20
C ALA A 353 8.75 -4.78 -13.44
N ASP A 354 8.93 -3.47 -13.51
CA ASP A 354 10.21 -2.81 -13.37
C ASP A 354 10.43 -2.52 -11.88
N VAL A 355 11.46 -3.14 -11.30
CA VAL A 355 11.73 -3.06 -9.86
C VAL A 355 13.02 -2.28 -9.63
N GLN A 356 12.90 -1.14 -8.95
CA GLN A 356 14.04 -0.27 -8.61
C GLN A 356 14.03 0.04 -7.11
N THR A 357 14.95 -0.55 -6.38
CA THR A 357 15.12 -0.30 -4.94
C THR A 357 16.08 0.84 -4.67
N ALA A 358 16.12 1.33 -3.43
CA ALA A 358 17.03 2.39 -3.01
C ALA A 358 18.50 2.07 -3.33
N ASP A 359 18.93 0.82 -3.10
CA ASP A 359 20.30 0.36 -3.35
C ASP A 359 20.66 0.37 -4.85
N MET A 360 19.71 0.02 -5.71
CA MET A 360 19.89 0.02 -7.17
C MET A 360 19.99 1.44 -7.71
N LEU A 361 19.21 2.37 -7.15
CA LEU A 361 19.09 3.73 -7.65
C LEU A 361 20.27 4.64 -7.26
N LYS A 362 21.00 4.31 -6.20
CA LYS A 362 22.10 5.14 -5.64
C LYS A 362 21.72 6.63 -5.57
N LEU A 363 20.50 6.90 -5.08
CA LEU A 363 19.99 8.26 -5.00
C LEU A 363 20.83 9.09 -4.03
N PRO A 364 21.03 10.40 -4.30
CA PRO A 364 21.67 11.31 -3.35
C PRO A 364 20.70 11.61 -2.20
N VAL A 365 20.64 10.72 -1.25
CA VAL A 365 19.81 10.80 -0.05
C VAL A 365 20.68 10.76 1.20
N PRO A 366 20.24 11.32 2.33
CA PRO A 366 20.99 11.25 3.57
C PRO A 366 21.16 9.81 4.05
N LYS A 367 22.26 9.57 4.75
CA LYS A 367 22.46 8.33 5.49
C LYS A 367 21.53 8.29 6.70
N ALA A 368 20.78 7.23 6.88
CA ALA A 368 19.92 7.03 8.01
C ALA A 368 20.61 6.29 9.16
N ASN A 369 20.63 6.88 10.35
CA ASN A 369 21.10 6.28 11.58
C ASN A 369 19.88 5.86 12.41
N PHE A 370 19.77 4.57 12.73
CA PHE A 370 18.61 4.02 13.45
C PHE A 370 18.90 3.88 14.95
N HIS A 371 17.98 4.38 15.76
CA HIS A 371 17.98 4.30 17.23
C HIS A 371 16.72 3.59 17.71
N THR A 372 16.89 2.53 18.48
CA THR A 372 15.78 1.84 19.17
C THR A 372 15.81 2.23 20.63
N GLU A 373 14.83 3.02 21.03
CA GLU A 373 14.63 3.44 22.42
C GLU A 373 13.76 2.40 23.13
N VAL A 374 14.39 1.58 23.96
CA VAL A 374 13.71 0.56 24.75
C VAL A 374 13.21 1.15 26.05
N ILE A 375 11.89 1.15 26.23
CA ILE A 375 11.22 1.68 27.43
C ILE A 375 10.80 0.51 28.32
N HIS A 376 11.20 0.56 29.60
CA HIS A 376 10.75 -0.42 30.58
C HIS A 376 9.30 -0.16 31.01
N PRO A 377 8.43 -1.19 30.96
CA PRO A 377 7.04 -1.02 31.33
C PRO A 377 6.87 -0.72 32.83
N SER A 378 5.97 0.20 33.17
CA SER A 378 5.57 0.44 34.55
C SER A 378 4.84 -0.78 35.15
N GLU A 379 4.76 -0.86 36.48
CA GLU A 379 4.01 -1.93 37.14
C GLU A 379 2.53 -1.96 36.77
N LEU A 380 1.97 -0.80 36.43
CA LEU A 380 0.61 -0.69 35.95
C LEU A 380 0.47 -1.31 34.54
N GLN A 381 1.43 -1.06 33.64
CA GLN A 381 1.47 -1.66 32.31
C GLN A 381 1.64 -3.19 32.41
N LYS A 382 2.52 -3.70 33.25
CA LYS A 382 2.70 -5.15 33.45
C LYS A 382 1.41 -5.84 33.90
N LYS A 383 0.69 -5.25 34.87
CA LYS A 383 -0.63 -5.75 35.29
C LYS A 383 -1.67 -5.70 34.17
N ALA A 384 -1.68 -4.66 33.40
CA ALA A 384 -2.60 -4.53 32.29
C ALA A 384 -2.32 -5.54 31.15
N VAL A 385 -1.05 -5.85 30.84
CA VAL A 385 -0.65 -6.93 29.93
C VAL A 385 -1.19 -8.27 30.42
N ALA A 386 -1.04 -8.60 31.69
CA ALA A 386 -1.60 -9.82 32.27
C ALA A 386 -3.13 -9.87 32.11
N GLY A 387 -3.82 -8.76 32.36
CA GLY A 387 -5.28 -8.67 32.11
C GLY A 387 -5.70 -8.87 30.66
N LEU A 388 -4.89 -8.42 29.68
CA LEU A 388 -5.14 -8.69 28.26
C LEU A 388 -4.99 -10.19 27.95
N ALA A 389 -4.04 -10.88 28.57
CA ALA A 389 -3.85 -12.32 28.43
C ALA A 389 -5.08 -13.09 28.93
N GLU A 390 -5.60 -12.77 30.10
CA GLU A 390 -6.82 -13.38 30.65
C GLU A 390 -8.04 -13.14 29.73
N ARG A 391 -8.20 -11.93 29.19
CA ARG A 391 -9.24 -11.62 28.21
C ARG A 391 -9.11 -12.48 26.95
N ALA A 392 -7.88 -12.64 26.44
CA ALA A 392 -7.62 -13.45 25.25
C ALA A 392 -7.98 -14.92 25.47
N GLU A 393 -7.67 -15.49 26.63
CA GLU A 393 -8.06 -16.85 27.00
C GLU A 393 -9.58 -17.01 27.04
N ARG A 394 -10.31 -16.07 27.63
CA ARG A 394 -11.77 -16.10 27.68
C ARG A 394 -12.40 -16.04 26.29
N VAL A 395 -11.86 -15.21 25.38
CA VAL A 395 -12.30 -15.15 23.98
C VAL A 395 -12.02 -16.47 23.25
N ARG A 396 -10.85 -17.08 23.46
CA ARG A 396 -10.50 -18.39 22.88
C ARG A 396 -11.41 -19.51 23.38
N ALA A 397 -11.70 -19.51 24.68
CA ALA A 397 -12.62 -20.46 25.29
C ALA A 397 -14.10 -20.24 24.87
N ARG A 398 -14.39 -19.20 24.08
CA ARG A 398 -15.74 -18.80 23.64
C ARG A 398 -16.70 -18.52 24.81
N VAL A 399 -16.18 -18.08 25.93
CA VAL A 399 -16.95 -17.72 27.14
C VAL A 399 -17.52 -16.30 27.03
N VAL A 400 -16.99 -15.48 26.11
CA VAL A 400 -17.39 -14.09 25.92
C VAL A 400 -17.98 -13.92 24.52
N ASP A 401 -19.09 -13.16 24.43
CA ASP A 401 -19.71 -12.83 23.14
C ASP A 401 -18.74 -11.97 22.30
N PRO A 402 -18.52 -12.30 21.00
CA PRO A 402 -17.62 -11.56 20.11
C PRO A 402 -17.97 -10.06 19.95
N SER A 403 -19.23 -9.68 20.20
CA SER A 403 -19.65 -8.27 20.20
C SER A 403 -19.17 -7.50 21.43
N THR A 404 -19.00 -8.21 22.56
CA THR A 404 -18.53 -7.63 23.83
C THR A 404 -17.02 -7.53 23.86
N ASP A 405 -16.30 -8.61 23.50
CA ASP A 405 -14.85 -8.64 23.40
C ASP A 405 -14.37 -9.62 22.33
N ASN A 406 -13.27 -9.29 21.67
CA ASN A 406 -12.70 -10.09 20.60
C ASN A 406 -11.19 -9.82 20.45
N MET A 407 -10.48 -10.70 19.73
CA MET A 407 -9.02 -10.59 19.54
C MET A 407 -8.60 -9.27 18.90
N LEU A 408 -9.40 -8.70 18.00
CA LEU A 408 -9.08 -7.40 17.37
C LEU A 408 -9.08 -6.27 18.41
N ARG A 409 -10.07 -6.26 19.30
CA ARG A 409 -10.18 -5.29 20.39
C ARG A 409 -9.02 -5.43 21.37
N ILE A 410 -8.71 -6.67 21.80
CA ILE A 410 -7.59 -6.98 22.70
C ILE A 410 -6.27 -6.51 22.09
N THR A 411 -6.03 -6.79 20.82
CA THR A 411 -4.82 -6.36 20.12
C THR A 411 -4.72 -4.83 20.02
N ASN A 412 -5.83 -4.15 19.75
CA ASN A 412 -5.85 -2.69 19.71
C ASN A 412 -5.59 -2.07 21.09
N ASP A 413 -6.15 -2.67 22.15
CA ASP A 413 -5.90 -2.26 23.53
C ASP A 413 -4.42 -2.52 23.91
N GLY A 414 -3.83 -3.65 23.48
CA GLY A 414 -2.41 -3.95 23.67
C GLY A 414 -1.48 -2.91 23.03
N ARG A 415 -1.81 -2.44 21.83
CA ARG A 415 -1.05 -1.36 21.18
C ARG A 415 -1.21 -0.01 21.90
N LYS A 416 -2.41 0.32 22.38
CA LYS A 416 -2.65 1.53 23.16
C LYS A 416 -1.89 1.50 24.47
N LEU A 417 -1.92 0.35 25.16
CA LEU A 417 -1.18 0.11 26.41
C LEU A 417 0.32 0.32 26.22
N ALA A 418 0.86 -0.20 25.12
CA ALA A 418 2.27 -0.06 24.81
C ALA A 418 2.66 1.39 24.50
N LEU A 419 1.74 2.18 23.93
CA LEU A 419 1.96 3.59 23.63
C LEU A 419 1.83 4.47 24.88
N ASP A 420 0.68 4.41 25.55
CA ASP A 420 0.41 5.14 26.80
C ASP A 420 -0.79 4.55 27.53
N MET A 421 -0.65 4.28 28.83
CA MET A 421 -1.71 3.72 29.67
C MET A 421 -2.96 4.62 29.76
N ARG A 422 -2.79 5.93 29.63
CA ARG A 422 -3.89 6.91 29.68
C ARG A 422 -4.85 6.78 28.50
N LEU A 423 -4.46 6.07 27.43
CA LEU A 423 -5.36 5.71 26.31
C LEU A 423 -6.38 4.62 26.66
N LEU A 424 -6.13 3.86 27.73
CA LEU A 424 -7.03 2.83 28.24
C LEU A 424 -7.74 3.25 29.55
N SER A 425 -7.07 4.03 30.38
CA SER A 425 -7.58 4.48 31.66
C SER A 425 -7.19 5.93 31.91
N SER A 426 -8.17 6.81 31.97
CA SER A 426 -7.96 8.23 32.30
C SER A 426 -7.42 8.47 33.71
N LEU A 427 -7.47 7.45 34.57
CA LEU A 427 -6.93 7.49 35.95
C LEU A 427 -5.45 7.10 36.01
N ALA A 428 -4.85 6.64 34.92
CA ALA A 428 -3.44 6.30 34.91
C ALA A 428 -2.58 7.58 35.06
N PRO A 429 -1.52 7.53 35.90
CA PRO A 429 -0.62 8.67 36.08
C PRO A 429 0.21 8.95 34.80
N ASP A 430 0.68 10.17 34.66
CA ASP A 430 1.73 10.51 33.69
C ASP A 430 3.05 9.85 34.17
N ASP A 431 3.70 9.15 33.25
CA ASP A 431 4.96 8.45 33.51
C ASP A 431 6.11 9.18 32.81
N GLU A 432 7.07 9.67 33.62
CA GLU A 432 8.26 10.37 33.11
C GLU A 432 9.16 9.48 32.25
N ASN A 433 9.03 8.17 32.34
CA ASN A 433 9.75 7.20 31.53
C ASN A 433 8.90 6.60 30.39
N SER A 434 7.69 7.14 30.16
CA SER A 434 6.85 6.73 29.02
C SER A 434 7.51 7.02 27.69
N LYS A 435 7.07 6.33 26.64
CA LYS A 435 7.49 6.62 25.26
C LYS A 435 7.36 8.10 24.91
N VAL A 436 6.26 8.73 25.31
CA VAL A 436 5.97 10.14 25.01
C VAL A 436 6.98 11.04 25.70
N SER A 437 7.33 10.75 26.95
CA SER A 437 8.31 11.51 27.72
C SER A 437 9.74 11.35 27.17
N VAL A 438 10.12 10.11 26.81
CA VAL A 438 11.43 9.84 26.18
C VAL A 438 11.51 10.52 24.81
N CYS A 439 10.44 10.47 24.01
CA CYS A 439 10.35 11.17 22.73
C CYS A 439 10.51 12.69 22.92
N ALA A 440 9.82 13.29 23.90
CA ALA A 440 9.93 14.71 24.18
C ALA A 440 11.40 15.13 24.49
N ARG A 441 12.12 14.33 25.29
CA ARG A 441 13.54 14.58 25.57
C ARG A 441 14.43 14.48 24.32
N ASN A 442 14.21 13.48 23.47
CA ASN A 442 14.97 13.31 22.23
C ASN A 442 14.68 14.44 21.23
N VAL A 443 13.40 14.79 21.08
CA VAL A 443 12.99 15.93 20.23
C VAL A 443 13.63 17.24 20.70
N TYR A 444 13.62 17.49 22.01
CA TYR A 444 14.25 18.68 22.59
C TYR A 444 15.76 18.72 22.38
N ARG A 445 16.45 17.60 22.65
CA ARG A 445 17.91 17.50 22.44
C ARG A 445 18.28 17.86 21.00
N ILE A 446 17.63 17.25 20.03
CA ILE A 446 17.88 17.52 18.60
C ILE A 446 17.50 18.95 18.22
N TRP A 447 16.38 19.46 18.77
CA TRP A 447 15.95 20.83 18.56
C TRP A 447 17.00 21.84 19.05
N ALA A 448 17.57 21.62 20.24
CA ALA A 448 18.59 22.46 20.82
C ALA A 448 19.93 22.38 20.02
N GLU A 449 20.39 21.17 19.72
CA GLU A 449 21.63 20.92 18.98
C GLU A 449 21.60 21.50 17.55
N SER A 450 20.42 21.52 16.91
CA SER A 450 20.24 21.98 15.52
C SER A 450 19.62 23.37 15.39
N THR A 451 19.66 24.19 16.45
CA THR A 451 19.03 25.52 16.47
C THR A 451 19.62 26.48 15.43
N ALA A 452 20.92 26.46 15.23
CA ALA A 452 21.60 27.30 14.26
C ALA A 452 21.14 27.03 12.81
N GLN A 453 20.93 25.76 12.47
CA GLN A 453 20.45 25.29 11.16
C GLN A 453 18.92 25.35 11.01
N ARG A 454 18.18 25.60 12.11
CA ARG A 454 16.73 25.49 12.17
C ARG A 454 16.21 24.19 11.57
N SER A 455 16.88 23.09 11.88
CA SER A 455 16.49 21.77 11.39
C SER A 455 15.13 21.35 11.93
N THR A 456 14.43 20.52 11.16
CA THR A 456 13.06 20.14 11.43
C THR A 456 12.95 18.66 11.75
N GLN A 457 11.90 18.24 12.45
CA GLN A 457 11.67 16.87 12.90
C GLN A 457 10.25 16.44 12.60
N LEU A 458 10.06 15.16 12.26
CA LEU A 458 8.75 14.52 12.10
C LEU A 458 8.46 13.58 13.26
N VAL A 459 7.25 13.64 13.80
CA VAL A 459 6.76 12.67 14.79
C VAL A 459 5.52 11.97 14.26
N PHE A 460 5.61 10.66 14.12
CA PHE A 460 4.52 9.80 13.66
C PHE A 460 3.82 9.10 14.82
N CYS A 461 2.49 9.21 14.86
CA CYS A 461 1.62 8.46 15.75
C CYS A 461 0.26 8.24 15.10
N ASP A 462 -0.13 6.98 14.89
CA ASP A 462 -1.38 6.58 14.25
C ASP A 462 -2.49 6.22 15.26
N LEU A 463 -2.10 5.71 16.45
CA LEU A 463 -3.04 5.19 17.45
C LEU A 463 -3.81 6.27 18.21
N SER A 464 -3.25 7.46 18.32
CA SER A 464 -3.81 8.52 19.14
C SER A 464 -3.72 9.86 18.40
N THR A 465 -4.64 10.08 17.47
CA THR A 465 -4.75 11.35 16.75
C THR A 465 -5.58 12.37 17.52
N PRO A 466 -5.39 13.68 17.32
CA PRO A 466 -6.16 14.73 17.99
C PRO A 466 -7.67 14.56 17.78
N LYS A 467 -8.44 14.74 18.85
CA LYS A 467 -9.90 14.65 18.87
C LYS A 467 -10.50 15.95 19.37
N ALA A 468 -11.71 16.25 18.88
CA ALA A 468 -12.43 17.48 19.28
C ALA A 468 -13.17 17.33 20.63
N ASP A 469 -13.24 16.11 21.19
CA ASP A 469 -14.00 15.82 22.41
C ASP A 469 -13.25 16.09 23.73
N GLY A 470 -12.01 16.62 23.65
CA GLY A 470 -11.16 16.91 24.81
C GLY A 470 -10.61 15.66 25.51
N SER A 471 -10.82 14.46 24.95
CA SER A 471 -10.23 13.24 25.51
C SER A 471 -8.71 13.26 25.38
N PHE A 472 -8.02 12.56 26.32
CA PHE A 472 -6.56 12.41 26.28
C PHE A 472 -6.11 11.88 24.90
N ASN A 473 -5.11 12.56 24.35
CA ASN A 473 -4.40 12.12 23.16
C ASN A 473 -2.90 12.42 23.28
N VAL A 474 -2.10 11.60 22.60
CA VAL A 474 -0.63 11.67 22.66
C VAL A 474 -0.09 12.96 22.02
N TYR A 475 -0.78 13.50 21.04
CA TYR A 475 -0.33 14.73 20.37
C TYR A 475 -0.33 15.93 21.34
N ASP A 476 -1.43 16.11 22.07
CA ASP A 476 -1.55 17.22 23.01
C ASP A 476 -0.64 17.03 24.23
N ASP A 477 -0.46 15.78 24.69
CA ASP A 477 0.47 15.49 25.78
C ASP A 477 1.93 15.72 25.38
N LEU A 478 2.34 15.25 24.20
CA LEU A 478 3.69 15.54 23.69
C LEU A 478 3.92 17.04 23.50
N ARG A 479 2.95 17.75 22.93
CA ARG A 479 3.03 19.21 22.81
C ARG A 479 3.17 19.90 24.16
N ARG A 480 2.37 19.51 25.17
CA ARG A 480 2.47 20.05 26.53
C ARG A 480 3.89 19.86 27.08
N LYS A 481 4.44 18.63 27.00
CA LYS A 481 5.79 18.32 27.47
C LYS A 481 6.86 19.14 26.72
N LEU A 482 6.72 19.34 25.42
CA LEU A 482 7.64 20.15 24.62
C LEU A 482 7.60 21.64 24.99
N LEU A 483 6.41 22.16 25.30
CA LEU A 483 6.25 23.54 25.79
C LEU A 483 6.87 23.72 27.19
N GLU A 484 6.65 22.75 28.09
CA GLU A 484 7.19 22.76 29.47
C GLU A 484 8.72 22.78 29.49
N ILE A 485 9.37 22.12 28.54
CA ILE A 485 10.83 22.10 28.42
C ILE A 485 11.40 23.27 27.60
N GLY A 486 10.54 24.18 27.10
CA GLY A 486 10.94 25.46 26.54
C GLY A 486 10.93 25.57 25.01
N ILE A 487 10.33 24.64 24.28
CA ILE A 487 10.16 24.79 22.83
C ILE A 487 9.01 25.77 22.54
N PRO A 488 9.21 26.80 21.69
CA PRO A 488 8.16 27.77 21.38
C PRO A 488 6.94 27.13 20.70
N GLU A 489 5.74 27.58 21.06
CA GLU A 489 4.48 27.06 20.57
C GLU A 489 4.34 27.15 19.02
N ASN A 490 4.82 28.23 18.45
CA ASN A 490 4.78 28.46 17.00
C ASN A 490 5.70 27.54 16.19
N GLU A 491 6.65 26.85 16.85
CA GLU A 491 7.55 25.89 16.21
C GLU A 491 6.97 24.47 16.18
N ILE A 492 5.80 24.23 16.82
CA ILE A 492 5.13 22.92 16.91
C ILE A 492 3.82 22.98 16.10
N ALA A 493 3.59 22.02 15.21
CA ALA A 493 2.37 21.94 14.44
C ALA A 493 1.86 20.50 14.26
N TYR A 494 0.53 20.37 14.07
CA TYR A 494 -0.14 19.13 13.69
C TYR A 494 -0.59 19.20 12.23
N ILE A 495 -0.31 18.18 11.45
CA ILE A 495 -0.84 18.06 10.07
C ILE A 495 -2.37 18.07 10.06
N HIS A 496 -3.00 17.60 11.14
CA HIS A 496 -4.45 17.48 11.29
C HIS A 496 -5.17 18.83 11.30
N THR A 497 -4.48 19.93 11.65
CA THR A 497 -5.05 21.28 11.62
C THR A 497 -5.13 21.86 10.21
N ALA A 498 -4.37 21.33 9.27
CA ALA A 498 -4.35 21.76 7.87
C ALA A 498 -5.41 21.02 7.04
N ASN A 499 -6.67 21.39 7.18
CA ASN A 499 -7.81 20.70 6.58
C ASN A 499 -8.04 21.00 5.09
N THR A 500 -7.36 22.01 4.52
CA THR A 500 -7.44 22.38 3.11
C THR A 500 -6.07 22.24 2.45
N GLU A 501 -6.05 22.05 1.13
CA GLU A 501 -4.79 21.94 0.38
C GLU A 501 -3.95 23.23 0.50
N GLN A 502 -4.59 24.39 0.54
CA GLN A 502 -3.87 25.65 0.74
C GLN A 502 -3.19 25.70 2.12
N LYS A 503 -3.92 25.35 3.19
CA LYS A 503 -3.34 25.30 4.55
C LYS A 503 -2.19 24.29 4.65
N LYS A 504 -2.28 23.16 3.94
CA LYS A 504 -1.17 22.19 3.87
C LYS A 504 0.05 22.78 3.16
N LYS A 505 -0.14 23.43 2.00
CA LYS A 505 0.95 24.10 1.27
C LYS A 505 1.65 25.16 2.15
N GLU A 506 0.88 25.98 2.87
CA GLU A 506 1.40 26.96 3.82
C GLU A 506 2.17 26.31 4.98
N LEU A 507 1.61 25.25 5.58
CA LEU A 507 2.26 24.51 6.66
C LEU A 507 3.58 23.88 6.18
N PHE A 508 3.58 23.24 5.00
CA PHE A 508 4.78 22.63 4.44
C PHE A 508 5.85 23.69 4.09
N ALA A 509 5.44 24.87 3.63
CA ALA A 509 6.37 25.97 3.41
C ALA A 509 7.04 26.41 4.73
N LYS A 510 6.28 26.53 5.82
CA LYS A 510 6.80 26.86 7.15
C LYS A 510 7.77 25.79 7.68
N VAL A 511 7.49 24.52 7.44
CA VAL A 511 8.39 23.42 7.83
C VAL A 511 9.68 23.48 7.01
N ARG A 512 9.62 23.65 5.68
CA ARG A 512 10.82 23.81 4.84
C ARG A 512 11.65 25.03 5.21
N GLY A 513 10.99 26.14 5.58
CA GLY A 513 11.66 27.35 6.07
C GLY A 513 12.27 27.23 7.46
N GLY A 514 11.91 26.20 8.22
CA GLY A 514 12.33 26.02 9.61
C GLY A 514 11.58 26.95 10.60
N GLU A 515 10.43 27.52 10.20
CA GLU A 515 9.55 28.26 11.12
C GLU A 515 8.83 27.28 12.05
N VAL A 516 8.29 26.18 11.48
CA VAL A 516 7.77 25.02 12.21
C VAL A 516 8.87 23.97 12.23
N ARG A 517 9.41 23.68 13.40
CA ARG A 517 10.52 22.74 13.56
C ARG A 517 10.07 21.35 13.96
N ILE A 518 8.87 21.19 14.49
CA ILE A 518 8.30 19.90 14.90
C ILE A 518 6.94 19.75 14.24
N LEU A 519 6.83 18.79 13.31
CA LEU A 519 5.57 18.44 12.66
C LEU A 519 5.11 17.06 13.13
N MET A 520 3.94 17.00 13.76
CA MET A 520 3.33 15.76 14.22
C MET A 520 2.21 15.33 13.30
N GLY A 521 2.12 14.02 13.02
CA GLY A 521 1.05 13.51 12.18
C GLY A 521 0.94 12.00 12.13
N SER A 522 -0.13 11.52 11.51
CA SER A 522 -0.35 10.10 11.23
C SER A 522 0.22 9.72 9.86
N THR A 523 0.52 8.43 9.68
CA THR A 523 0.96 7.87 8.39
C THR A 523 -0.03 8.20 7.27
N ALA A 524 -1.34 8.11 7.55
CA ALA A 524 -2.39 8.43 6.58
C ALA A 524 -2.35 9.90 6.10
N LYS A 525 -1.91 10.84 6.93
CA LYS A 525 -1.86 12.28 6.62
C LYS A 525 -0.50 12.75 6.11
N MET A 526 0.59 12.16 6.62
CA MET A 526 1.97 12.54 6.28
C MET A 526 2.71 11.49 5.45
N GLY A 527 2.22 10.26 5.39
CA GLY A 527 2.90 9.15 4.69
C GLY A 527 2.92 9.28 3.17
N ALA A 528 2.02 10.07 2.56
CA ALA A 528 2.01 10.33 1.12
C ALA A 528 1.90 11.84 0.83
N GLY A 529 2.60 12.32 -0.20
CA GLY A 529 2.50 13.69 -0.69
C GLY A 529 3.11 14.79 0.19
N THR A 530 3.77 14.44 1.29
CA THR A 530 4.41 15.41 2.18
C THR A 530 5.82 15.72 1.69
N ASN A 531 6.04 16.92 1.16
CA ASN A 531 7.32 17.40 0.67
C ASN A 531 7.89 18.46 1.63
N VAL A 532 8.56 18.00 2.70
CA VAL A 532 9.12 18.86 3.75
C VAL A 532 10.56 18.49 4.11
N GLN A 533 11.22 17.71 3.24
CA GLN A 533 12.50 17.06 3.53
C GLN A 533 13.69 18.01 3.68
N ASP A 534 13.61 19.23 3.17
CA ASP A 534 14.76 20.13 2.99
C ASP A 534 15.64 20.26 4.24
N ARG A 535 15.04 20.40 5.41
CA ARG A 535 15.73 20.59 6.70
C ARG A 535 15.49 19.45 7.70
N LEU A 536 14.87 18.33 7.25
CA LEU A 536 14.57 17.22 8.15
C LEU A 536 15.86 16.56 8.65
N ILE A 537 16.03 16.52 9.97
CA ILE A 537 17.18 15.89 10.62
C ILE A 537 16.78 14.64 11.42
N ALA A 538 15.54 14.59 11.93
CA ALA A 538 15.08 13.44 12.70
C ALA A 538 13.63 13.04 12.38
N LEU A 539 13.37 11.73 12.56
CA LEU A 539 12.05 11.11 12.49
C LEU A 539 11.84 10.26 13.74
N HIS A 540 10.66 10.38 14.34
CA HIS A 540 10.27 9.67 15.56
C HIS A 540 9.04 8.81 15.29
N ASP A 541 9.19 7.50 15.38
CA ASP A 541 8.10 6.52 15.31
C ASP A 541 7.61 6.17 16.72
N LEU A 542 6.55 6.84 17.20
CA LEU A 542 5.98 6.60 18.54
C LEU A 542 5.19 5.29 18.62
N ASP A 543 4.61 4.87 17.49
CA ASP A 543 3.89 3.61 17.38
C ASP A 543 4.33 2.81 16.16
N CYS A 544 4.23 1.49 16.25
CA CYS A 544 4.49 0.60 15.14
C CYS A 544 3.24 0.47 14.26
N PRO A 545 3.30 0.74 12.96
CA PRO A 545 2.20 0.47 12.05
C PRO A 545 2.05 -1.03 11.79
N TRP A 546 0.89 -1.44 11.24
CA TRP A 546 0.61 -2.84 10.91
C TRP A 546 1.36 -3.39 9.70
N ARG A 547 1.86 -2.51 8.84
CA ARG A 547 2.43 -2.90 7.55
C ARG A 547 3.86 -2.43 7.43
N PRO A 548 4.74 -3.28 6.86
CA PRO A 548 6.10 -2.86 6.50
C PRO A 548 6.13 -1.62 5.61
N SER A 549 5.19 -1.54 4.65
CA SER A 549 5.04 -0.42 3.73
C SER A 549 4.84 0.94 4.41
N ASP A 550 4.16 0.96 5.56
CA ASP A 550 3.89 2.20 6.29
C ASP A 550 5.17 2.75 6.93
N LEU A 551 6.03 1.88 7.48
CA LEU A 551 7.37 2.28 7.96
C LEU A 551 8.25 2.80 6.81
N GLN A 552 8.21 2.14 5.66
CA GLN A 552 8.95 2.56 4.48
C GLN A 552 8.45 3.91 3.96
N GLN A 553 7.15 4.16 3.96
CA GLN A 553 6.57 5.45 3.61
C GLN A 553 6.97 6.56 4.58
N ARG A 554 6.99 6.30 5.89
CA ARG A 554 7.49 7.25 6.91
C ARG A 554 8.96 7.58 6.65
N LEU A 555 9.79 6.56 6.51
CA LEU A 555 11.23 6.70 6.24
C LEU A 555 11.49 7.50 4.95
N GLY A 556 10.74 7.23 3.89
CA GLY A 556 10.83 7.94 2.61
C GLY A 556 10.42 9.42 2.66
N ARG A 557 10.00 9.95 3.81
CA ARG A 557 9.80 11.40 4.01
C ARG A 557 11.08 12.14 4.36
N ILE A 558 12.01 11.47 5.02
CA ILE A 558 13.26 12.05 5.48
C ILE A 558 14.47 11.57 4.67
N VAL A 559 14.55 10.27 4.36
CA VAL A 559 15.57 9.70 3.47
C VAL A 559 15.13 9.96 2.03
N ARG A 560 15.32 11.19 1.60
CA ARG A 560 14.81 11.68 0.32
C ARG A 560 15.75 12.70 -0.30
N GLN A 561 15.76 12.74 -1.63
CA GLN A 561 16.49 13.76 -2.38
C GLN A 561 16.01 15.16 -2.02
N GLY A 562 16.93 16.11 -1.97
CA GLY A 562 16.64 17.50 -1.58
C GLY A 562 16.74 17.72 -0.07
N ASN A 563 16.97 16.69 0.74
CA ASN A 563 17.34 16.89 2.14
C ASN A 563 18.77 17.44 2.20
N GLN A 564 18.95 18.55 2.92
CA GLN A 564 20.23 19.26 3.05
C GLN A 564 21.17 18.61 4.08
N ASN A 565 20.64 17.72 4.94
CA ASN A 565 21.44 17.04 5.95
C ASN A 565 22.12 15.81 5.32
N PRO A 566 23.43 15.58 5.52
CA PRO A 566 24.11 14.40 5.02
C PRO A 566 23.73 13.11 5.77
N GLU A 567 23.35 13.24 7.03
CA GLU A 567 22.89 12.17 7.89
C GLU A 567 21.60 12.58 8.60
N VAL A 568 20.74 11.60 8.91
CA VAL A 568 19.46 11.79 9.60
C VAL A 568 19.25 10.71 10.65
N GLU A 569 18.53 11.06 11.72
CA GLU A 569 18.31 10.21 12.89
C GLU A 569 16.89 9.64 12.86
N ILE A 570 16.74 8.33 13.01
CA ILE A 570 15.46 7.62 13.00
C ILE A 570 15.27 6.94 14.36
N PHE A 571 14.32 7.44 15.14
CA PHE A 571 14.02 6.93 16.48
C PHE A 571 12.78 6.05 16.45
N ARG A 572 12.90 4.85 17.01
CA ARG A 572 11.80 3.91 17.23
C ARG A 572 11.65 3.66 18.72
N TYR A 573 10.47 3.90 19.25
CA TYR A 573 10.16 3.75 20.66
C TYR A 573 9.42 2.46 20.90
N VAL A 574 10.00 1.56 21.72
CA VAL A 574 9.50 0.20 21.95
C VAL A 574 9.35 -0.02 23.44
N THR A 575 8.14 -0.34 23.90
CA THR A 575 7.92 -0.75 25.30
C THR A 575 8.16 -2.26 25.43
N GLU A 576 9.18 -2.62 26.20
CA GLU A 576 9.58 -4.01 26.44
C GLU A 576 8.44 -4.85 27.05
N GLY A 577 8.36 -6.13 26.70
CA GLY A 577 7.34 -7.05 27.21
C GLY A 577 5.90 -6.70 26.84
N THR A 578 5.70 -5.89 25.82
CA THR A 578 4.37 -5.52 25.30
C THR A 578 4.21 -5.95 23.85
N PHE A 579 3.00 -5.77 23.31
CA PHE A 579 2.68 -6.04 21.91
C PHE A 579 3.57 -5.29 20.90
N ASP A 580 4.17 -4.20 21.30
CA ASP A 580 5.01 -3.33 20.49
C ASP A 580 6.28 -4.01 19.99
N ALA A 581 7.04 -4.63 20.92
CA ALA A 581 8.28 -5.33 20.58
C ALA A 581 8.01 -6.45 19.55
N TYR A 582 6.94 -7.23 19.79
CA TYR A 582 6.48 -8.25 18.88
C TYR A 582 6.12 -7.68 17.49
N LEU A 583 5.36 -6.58 17.44
CA LEU A 583 4.92 -6.00 16.18
C LEU A 583 6.08 -5.43 15.36
N TYR A 584 7.05 -4.75 15.99
CA TYR A 584 8.23 -4.25 15.28
C TYR A 584 9.06 -5.39 14.68
N GLN A 585 9.33 -6.46 15.45
CA GLN A 585 10.06 -7.63 14.95
C GLN A 585 9.35 -8.27 13.77
N LEU A 586 8.04 -8.45 13.87
CA LEU A 586 7.22 -9.01 12.80
C LEU A 586 7.28 -8.17 11.52
N VAL A 587 7.11 -6.85 11.64
CA VAL A 587 7.09 -5.93 10.50
C VAL A 587 8.47 -5.86 9.83
N GLU A 588 9.55 -5.80 10.61
CA GLU A 588 10.93 -5.78 10.07
C GLU A 588 11.30 -7.10 9.37
N SER A 589 10.91 -8.22 9.96
CA SER A 589 11.18 -9.53 9.40
C SER A 589 10.45 -9.73 8.07
N LYS A 590 9.19 -9.32 8.00
CA LYS A 590 8.42 -9.33 6.73
C LYS A 590 9.04 -8.39 5.70
N GLN A 591 9.47 -7.20 6.09
CA GLN A 591 10.11 -6.26 5.17
C GLN A 591 11.38 -6.85 4.58
N ARG A 592 12.22 -7.49 5.40
CA ARG A 592 13.46 -8.14 4.98
C ARG A 592 13.19 -9.27 4.00
N PHE A 593 12.23 -10.13 4.30
CA PHE A 593 11.81 -11.23 3.44
C PHE A 593 11.32 -10.74 2.07
N ILE A 594 10.41 -9.76 2.04
CA ILE A 594 9.89 -9.16 0.80
C ILE A 594 11.03 -8.54 0.00
N ALA A 595 11.91 -7.75 0.63
CA ALA A 595 13.03 -7.13 -0.03
C ALA A 595 13.97 -8.18 -0.65
N GLN A 596 14.32 -9.22 0.08
CA GLN A 596 15.18 -10.30 -0.42
C GLN A 596 14.64 -10.95 -1.69
N ILE A 597 13.34 -11.23 -1.75
CA ILE A 597 12.73 -11.84 -2.95
C ILE A 597 12.67 -10.85 -4.11
N MET A 598 12.26 -9.60 -3.85
CA MET A 598 12.08 -8.60 -4.90
C MET A 598 13.40 -8.14 -5.53
N THR A 599 14.49 -8.08 -4.75
CA THR A 599 15.79 -7.58 -5.21
C THR A 599 16.70 -8.66 -5.77
N SER A 600 16.49 -9.94 -5.43
CA SER A 600 17.35 -11.03 -5.86
C SER A 600 17.34 -11.19 -7.38
N LYS A 601 18.53 -11.19 -7.99
CA LYS A 601 18.70 -11.53 -9.42
C LYS A 601 18.44 -13.01 -9.69
N ALA A 602 18.76 -13.87 -8.70
CA ALA A 602 18.51 -15.29 -8.73
C ALA A 602 17.95 -15.72 -7.37
N PRO A 603 16.63 -15.59 -7.14
CA PRO A 603 16.04 -15.99 -5.87
C PRO A 603 16.28 -17.48 -5.61
N ALA A 604 16.43 -17.87 -4.35
CA ALA A 604 16.48 -19.27 -3.95
C ALA A 604 15.22 -19.98 -4.44
N ARG A 605 15.32 -21.29 -4.73
CA ARG A 605 14.17 -22.05 -5.23
C ARG A 605 13.00 -22.14 -4.26
N ALA A 606 13.30 -22.06 -2.97
CA ALA A 606 12.31 -22.01 -1.90
C ALA A 606 12.72 -20.97 -0.85
N ALA A 607 11.74 -20.31 -0.26
CA ALA A 607 11.91 -19.44 0.89
C ALA A 607 10.69 -19.58 1.80
N GLU A 608 10.92 -19.41 3.08
CA GLU A 608 9.84 -19.36 4.08
C GLU A 608 9.66 -17.91 4.50
N ASP A 609 8.42 -17.44 4.49
CA ASP A 609 8.07 -16.17 5.11
C ASP A 609 8.36 -16.30 6.60
N VAL A 610 8.97 -15.29 7.19
CA VAL A 610 9.56 -15.38 8.51
C VAL A 610 8.53 -15.90 9.50
N ASP A 611 8.87 -17.05 10.08
CA ASP A 611 8.08 -17.65 11.13
C ASP A 611 8.21 -16.80 12.40
N GLU A 612 7.08 -16.38 12.96
CA GLU A 612 7.05 -15.64 14.21
C GLU A 612 7.66 -16.44 15.38
N THR A 613 7.81 -17.76 15.21
CA THR A 613 8.45 -18.63 16.21
C THR A 613 9.98 -18.55 16.23
N ALA A 614 10.61 -18.08 15.15
CA ALA A 614 12.06 -17.91 15.10
C ALA A 614 12.55 -16.64 15.85
N LEU A 615 11.63 -15.88 16.44
CA LEU A 615 11.91 -14.61 17.12
C LEU A 615 11.77 -14.69 18.65
N SER A 616 11.73 -15.91 19.22
CA SER A 616 11.73 -16.15 20.66
C SER A 616 13.15 -16.16 21.25
#